data_633ddfc340103f7a6c79cacb0f463a44
#
_entry.id   633ddfc340103f7a6c79cacb0f463a44
#
_cell.length_a   1.000
_cell.length_b   1.000
_cell.length_c   1.000
_cell.angle_alpha   90.00
_cell.angle_beta   90.00
_cell.angle_gamma   90.00
#
_symmetry.space_group_name_H-M   'P 1'
#
loop_
_entity.id
_entity.type
_entity.pdbx_description
1 polymer ?
#
loop_
_entity_poly.entity_id
_entity_poly.type
_entity_poly.pdbx_seq_one_letter_code
_entity_poly.pdbx_strand_id
1 'polypeptide(L)'
;GDAPIQGLMRQARIMGPIFQLELFGKMLTLVSSQELINELSDEKRFDKRVHATLKNIRDFAGDGLFTAKTEEPNWAKAHHILMPAFGPLGMRGMFDEMLDIADQMLLRWERFGPDHVIEVTEDMTRLTLDTIALCAFDYRFNSFYQEGMHPFVGAMVDALAEAGARERRPEIASKLML
;
A
#
# COMPACT_ATOMS: atom_id res chain seq x y z
N GLY A 1 -8.38 -5.99 -21.52
CA GLY A 1 -9.58 -5.96 -20.68
C GLY A 1 -9.38 -5.02 -19.50
N ASP A 2 -10.46 -4.55 -18.92
CA ASP A 2 -10.41 -3.63 -17.79
C ASP A 2 -9.67 -4.25 -16.60
N ALA A 3 -9.00 -3.41 -15.81
CA ALA A 3 -8.45 -3.84 -14.53
C ALA A 3 -9.57 -4.37 -13.60
N PRO A 4 -9.31 -5.41 -12.79
CA PRO A 4 -10.34 -6.03 -11.94
C PRO A 4 -11.11 -5.02 -11.08
N ILE A 5 -10.44 -4.00 -10.57
CA ILE A 5 -11.07 -2.94 -9.76
C ILE A 5 -12.10 -2.13 -10.54
N GLN A 6 -11.87 -1.87 -11.82
CA GLN A 6 -12.83 -1.15 -12.67
C GLN A 6 -14.10 -1.98 -12.90
N GLY A 7 -13.96 -3.31 -12.99
CA GLY A 7 -15.09 -4.25 -13.02
C GLY A 7 -15.94 -4.15 -11.76
N LEU A 8 -15.29 -4.18 -10.58
CA LEU A 8 -15.97 -4.06 -9.30
C LEU A 8 -16.65 -2.68 -9.13
N MET A 9 -16.02 -1.61 -9.58
CA MET A 9 -16.61 -0.26 -9.57
C MET A 9 -17.88 -0.18 -10.45
N ARG A 10 -17.89 -0.84 -11.61
CA ARG A 10 -19.10 -0.90 -12.45
C ARG A 10 -20.21 -1.69 -11.77
N GLN A 11 -19.87 -2.84 -11.15
CA GLN A 11 -20.85 -3.62 -10.40
C GLN A 11 -21.43 -2.83 -9.22
N ALA A 12 -20.63 -2.09 -8.47
CA ALA A 12 -21.10 -1.24 -7.38
C ALA A 12 -22.11 -0.17 -7.85
N ARG A 13 -21.91 0.39 -9.05
CA ARG A 13 -22.88 1.34 -9.63
C ARG A 13 -24.22 0.72 -9.99
N ILE A 14 -24.23 -0.56 -10.34
CA ILE A 14 -25.44 -1.30 -10.75
C ILE A 14 -26.15 -1.91 -9.54
N MET A 15 -25.39 -2.53 -8.63
CA MET A 15 -25.92 -3.33 -7.52
C MET A 15 -26.10 -2.53 -6.23
N GLY A 16 -25.56 -1.29 -6.18
CA GLY A 16 -25.65 -0.43 -5.02
C GLY A 16 -24.45 -0.53 -4.08
N PRO A 17 -24.53 0.14 -2.91
CA PRO A 17 -23.37 0.37 -2.04
C PRO A 17 -22.90 -0.87 -1.26
N ILE A 18 -23.70 -1.93 -1.25
CA ILE A 18 -23.33 -3.23 -0.64
C ILE A 18 -23.87 -4.36 -1.50
N PHE A 19 -23.01 -5.30 -1.87
CA PHE A 19 -23.40 -6.48 -2.65
C PHE A 19 -22.42 -7.64 -2.41
N GLN A 20 -22.83 -8.83 -2.79
CA GLN A 20 -22.01 -10.03 -2.68
C GLN A 20 -21.63 -10.58 -4.04
N LEU A 21 -20.41 -11.06 -4.15
CA LEU A 21 -19.89 -11.81 -5.29
C LEU A 21 -19.28 -13.10 -4.80
N GLU A 22 -19.50 -14.17 -5.56
CA GLU A 22 -18.75 -15.41 -5.39
C GLU A 22 -17.50 -15.37 -6.28
N LEU A 23 -16.33 -15.45 -5.65
CA LEU A 23 -15.03 -15.49 -6.31
C LEU A 23 -14.25 -16.71 -5.81
N PHE A 24 -13.93 -17.62 -6.72
CA PHE A 24 -13.16 -18.84 -6.41
C PHE A 24 -13.75 -19.67 -5.26
N GLY A 25 -15.10 -19.82 -5.24
CA GLY A 25 -15.81 -20.55 -4.19
C GLY A 25 -15.90 -19.84 -2.84
N LYS A 26 -15.54 -18.54 -2.80
CA LYS A 26 -15.66 -17.71 -1.59
C LYS A 26 -16.64 -16.58 -1.84
N MET A 27 -17.55 -16.39 -0.89
CA MET A 27 -18.43 -15.23 -0.87
C MET A 27 -17.68 -14.01 -0.37
N LEU A 28 -17.63 -12.97 -1.19
CA LEU A 28 -17.07 -11.68 -0.85
C LEU A 28 -18.20 -10.65 -0.76
N THR A 29 -18.29 -9.95 0.34
CA THR A 29 -19.17 -8.79 0.50
C THR A 29 -18.36 -7.54 0.18
N LEU A 30 -18.81 -6.79 -0.83
CA LEU A 30 -18.20 -5.53 -1.23
C LEU A 30 -19.04 -4.37 -0.70
N VAL A 31 -18.35 -3.38 -0.15
CA VAL A 31 -18.93 -2.18 0.41
C VAL A 31 -18.27 -0.96 -0.25
N SER A 32 -19.08 -0.01 -0.70
CA SER A 32 -18.61 1.15 -1.48
C SER A 32 -19.21 2.49 -1.04
N SER A 33 -19.88 2.56 0.11
CA SER A 33 -20.34 3.83 0.66
C SER A 33 -19.52 4.25 1.89
N GLN A 34 -19.33 5.56 2.05
CA GLN A 34 -18.62 6.13 3.20
C GLN A 34 -19.29 5.75 4.53
N GLU A 35 -20.63 5.76 4.55
CA GLU A 35 -21.42 5.44 5.72
C GLU A 35 -21.18 4.01 6.22
N LEU A 36 -21.25 3.02 5.31
CA LEU A 36 -21.00 1.63 5.64
C LEU A 36 -19.51 1.36 5.99
N ILE A 37 -18.58 2.08 5.33
CA ILE A 37 -17.16 1.97 5.68
C ILE A 37 -16.90 2.51 7.09
N ASN A 38 -17.53 3.62 7.47
CA ASN A 38 -17.42 4.15 8.83
C ASN A 38 -17.96 3.16 9.87
N GLU A 39 -19.08 2.48 9.57
CA GLU A 39 -19.62 1.44 10.45
C GLU A 39 -18.66 0.24 10.57
N LEU A 40 -18.09 -0.23 9.46
CA LEU A 40 -17.11 -1.32 9.44
C LEU A 40 -15.78 -0.98 10.12
N SER A 41 -15.49 0.30 10.30
CA SER A 41 -14.29 0.79 11.00
C SER A 41 -14.45 0.84 12.52
N ASP A 42 -15.60 0.46 13.05
CA ASP A 42 -15.82 0.31 14.50
C ASP A 42 -15.12 -0.97 15.00
N GLU A 43 -13.93 -0.82 15.57
CA GLU A 43 -13.10 -1.92 16.09
C GLU A 43 -13.73 -2.71 17.25
N LYS A 44 -14.81 -2.21 17.84
CA LYS A 44 -15.56 -2.95 18.87
C LYS A 44 -16.49 -4.01 18.26
N ARG A 45 -16.87 -3.84 17.01
CA ARG A 45 -17.83 -4.70 16.30
C ARG A 45 -17.17 -5.52 15.21
N PHE A 46 -16.13 -5.00 14.59
CA PHE A 46 -15.46 -5.59 13.45
C PHE A 46 -13.95 -5.67 13.70
N ASP A 47 -13.32 -6.65 13.12
CA ASP A 47 -11.89 -6.85 13.22
C ASP A 47 -11.29 -7.10 11.85
N LYS A 48 -10.02 -6.71 11.67
CA LYS A 48 -9.29 -6.99 10.44
C LYS A 48 -9.00 -8.49 10.32
N ARG A 49 -8.96 -8.98 9.11
CA ARG A 49 -8.57 -10.36 8.82
C ARG A 49 -7.37 -10.41 7.87
N VAL A 50 -6.31 -11.05 8.32
CA VAL A 50 -5.14 -11.33 7.48
C VAL A 50 -5.43 -12.54 6.60
N HIS A 51 -5.72 -12.31 5.33
CA HIS A 51 -6.03 -13.36 4.36
C HIS A 51 -5.52 -13.00 2.96
N ALA A 52 -5.65 -13.94 2.04
CA ALA A 52 -5.29 -13.76 0.64
C ALA A 52 -3.85 -13.23 0.48
N THR A 53 -3.65 -12.22 -0.33
CA THR A 53 -2.33 -11.62 -0.61
C THR A 53 -1.59 -11.19 0.68
N LEU A 54 -2.30 -10.66 1.70
CA LEU A 54 -1.67 -10.28 2.97
C LEU A 54 -1.04 -11.46 3.71
N LYS A 55 -1.63 -12.65 3.59
CA LYS A 55 -1.04 -13.87 4.15
C LYS A 55 0.29 -14.21 3.46
N ASN A 56 0.36 -14.04 2.15
CA ASN A 56 1.59 -14.29 1.39
C ASN A 56 2.66 -13.21 1.68
N ILE A 57 2.25 -11.95 1.85
CA ILE A 57 3.15 -10.85 2.25
C ILE A 57 3.77 -11.14 3.63
N ARG A 58 3.03 -11.78 4.53
CA ARG A 58 3.51 -12.14 5.86
C ARG A 58 4.76 -13.03 5.84
N ASP A 59 4.97 -13.84 4.78
CA ASP A 59 6.13 -14.71 4.65
C ASP A 59 7.46 -13.92 4.66
N PHE A 60 7.46 -12.68 4.18
CA PHE A 60 8.65 -11.82 4.20
C PHE A 60 8.54 -10.60 5.13
N ALA A 61 7.33 -10.08 5.38
CA ALA A 61 7.11 -8.92 6.24
C ALA A 61 6.88 -9.31 7.73
N GLY A 62 6.72 -10.60 8.02
CA GLY A 62 6.47 -11.09 9.38
C GLY A 62 5.14 -10.59 9.95
N ASP A 63 5.12 -10.33 11.24
CA ASP A 63 3.98 -9.85 12.01
C ASP A 63 3.99 -8.31 12.18
N GLY A 64 4.28 -7.59 11.09
CA GLY A 64 4.17 -6.14 11.04
C GLY A 64 2.71 -5.67 11.14
N LEU A 65 2.50 -4.35 11.26
CA LEU A 65 1.16 -3.75 11.50
C LEU A 65 0.08 -4.22 10.51
N PHE A 66 0.41 -4.40 9.24
CA PHE A 66 -0.53 -4.87 8.22
C PHE A 66 -0.77 -6.37 8.26
N THR A 67 0.27 -7.14 8.55
CA THR A 67 0.30 -8.59 8.42
C THR A 67 0.12 -9.33 9.73
N ALA A 68 0.25 -8.65 10.88
CA ALA A 68 -0.09 -9.21 12.18
C ALA A 68 -1.61 -9.36 12.31
N LYS A 69 -2.05 -10.38 13.02
CA LYS A 69 -3.42 -10.50 13.50
C LYS A 69 -3.60 -9.61 14.72
N THR A 70 -4.84 -9.22 15.01
CA THR A 70 -5.15 -8.30 16.11
C THR A 70 -4.81 -8.87 17.49
N GLU A 71 -4.92 -10.19 17.65
CA GLU A 71 -4.55 -10.90 18.86
C GLU A 71 -3.03 -11.07 19.07
N GLU A 72 -2.19 -10.77 18.06
CA GLU A 72 -0.74 -10.91 18.17
C GLU A 72 -0.14 -9.68 18.92
N PRO A 73 0.77 -9.90 19.89
CA PRO A 73 1.30 -8.82 20.72
C PRO A 73 1.96 -7.68 19.95
N ASN A 74 2.60 -8.01 18.83
CA ASN A 74 3.30 -7.02 18.02
C ASN A 74 2.34 -6.07 17.31
N TRP A 75 1.12 -6.49 17.00
CA TRP A 75 0.11 -5.60 16.44
C TRP A 75 -0.22 -4.45 17.40
N ALA A 76 -0.63 -4.79 18.64
CA ALA A 76 -0.98 -3.79 19.63
C ALA A 76 0.19 -2.86 19.96
N LYS A 77 1.40 -3.42 20.05
CA LYS A 77 2.62 -2.65 20.29
C LYS A 77 2.91 -1.66 19.16
N ALA A 78 2.90 -2.12 17.91
CA ALA A 78 3.14 -1.29 16.73
C ALA A 78 2.06 -0.21 16.58
N HIS A 79 0.80 -0.58 16.72
CA HIS A 79 -0.34 0.33 16.65
C HIS A 79 -0.23 1.46 17.68
N HIS A 80 0.08 1.11 18.93
CA HIS A 80 0.24 2.10 20.02
C HIS A 80 1.38 3.09 19.80
N ILE A 81 2.50 2.60 19.23
CA ILE A 81 3.67 3.45 18.94
C ILE A 81 3.44 4.34 17.73
N LEU A 82 2.83 3.79 16.67
CA LEU A 82 2.71 4.50 15.39
C LEU A 82 1.53 5.48 15.34
N MET A 83 0.42 5.17 16.01
CA MET A 83 -0.77 6.04 15.99
C MET A 83 -0.48 7.50 16.35
N PRO A 84 0.24 7.83 17.45
CA PRO A 84 0.57 9.21 17.78
C PRO A 84 1.48 9.88 16.75
N ALA A 85 2.43 9.13 16.16
CA ALA A 85 3.36 9.65 15.17
C ALA A 85 2.66 10.08 13.88
N PHE A 86 1.61 9.37 13.49
CA PHE A 86 0.79 9.69 12.30
C PHE A 86 -0.47 10.51 12.64
N GLY A 87 -0.59 11.01 13.88
CA GLY A 87 -1.62 11.94 14.25
C GLY A 87 -1.39 13.35 13.65
N PRO A 88 -2.38 14.27 13.78
CA PRO A 88 -2.30 15.61 13.17
C PRO A 88 -1.06 16.41 13.53
N LEU A 89 -0.55 16.29 14.76
CA LEU A 89 0.67 16.97 15.20
C LEU A 89 1.93 16.34 14.60
N GLY A 90 2.00 15.00 14.57
CA GLY A 90 3.12 14.29 13.94
C GLY A 90 3.21 14.61 12.45
N MET A 91 2.07 14.55 11.74
CA MET A 91 2.02 14.89 10.31
C MET A 91 2.44 16.34 10.02
N ARG A 92 2.06 17.30 10.89
CA ARG A 92 2.53 18.68 10.74
C ARG A 92 4.03 18.81 10.98
N GLY A 93 4.58 18.04 11.92
CA GLY A 93 6.02 18.01 12.19
C GLY A 93 6.87 17.48 11.04
N MET A 94 6.27 16.66 10.15
CA MET A 94 6.92 16.08 8.96
C MET A 94 6.79 16.96 7.71
N PHE A 95 6.16 18.13 7.81
CA PHE A 95 5.82 18.93 6.62
C PHE A 95 7.06 19.47 5.91
N ASP A 96 8.06 19.91 6.67
CA ASP A 96 9.29 20.46 6.11
C ASP A 96 10.09 19.39 5.36
N GLU A 97 10.14 18.16 5.86
CA GLU A 97 10.74 17.02 5.17
C GLU A 97 9.98 16.65 3.88
N MET A 98 8.65 16.68 3.93
CA MET A 98 7.82 16.45 2.74
C MET A 98 8.07 17.50 1.66
N LEU A 99 8.21 18.77 2.07
CA LEU A 99 8.49 19.88 1.18
C LEU A 99 9.89 19.78 0.58
N ASP A 100 10.91 19.42 1.38
CA ASP A 100 12.27 19.20 0.90
C ASP A 100 12.32 18.17 -0.23
N ILE A 101 11.62 17.04 -0.10
CA ILE A 101 11.58 16.02 -1.15
C ILE A 101 10.80 16.52 -2.38
N ALA A 102 9.72 17.26 -2.19
CA ALA A 102 8.96 17.84 -3.29
C ALA A 102 9.81 18.87 -4.07
N ASP A 103 10.57 19.70 -3.39
CA ASP A 103 11.49 20.66 -4.02
C ASP A 103 12.57 19.97 -4.85
N GLN A 104 13.12 18.84 -4.38
CA GLN A 104 14.08 18.04 -5.17
C GLN A 104 13.46 17.52 -6.46
N MET A 105 12.20 17.07 -6.43
CA MET A 105 11.47 16.68 -7.63
C MET A 105 11.30 17.86 -8.60
N LEU A 106 10.87 19.01 -8.12
CA LEU A 106 10.67 20.20 -8.93
C LEU A 106 11.98 20.68 -9.56
N LEU A 107 13.07 20.72 -8.80
CA LEU A 107 14.41 21.05 -9.32
C LEU A 107 14.88 20.08 -10.43
N ARG A 108 14.56 18.80 -10.29
CA ARG A 108 14.83 17.81 -11.36
C ARG A 108 14.05 18.14 -12.61
N TRP A 109 12.75 18.45 -12.51
CA TRP A 109 11.92 18.80 -13.64
C TRP A 109 12.39 20.10 -14.32
N GLU A 110 12.70 21.12 -13.56
CA GLU A 110 13.27 22.38 -14.09
C GLU A 110 14.57 22.13 -14.88
N ARG A 111 15.43 21.22 -14.39
CA ARG A 111 16.69 20.89 -15.02
C ARG A 111 16.52 20.21 -16.38
N PHE A 112 15.47 19.45 -16.58
CA PHE A 112 15.18 18.80 -17.85
C PHE A 112 14.59 19.78 -18.88
N GLY A 113 14.00 20.88 -18.45
CA GLY A 113 13.42 21.91 -19.32
C GLY A 113 12.04 21.56 -19.88
N PRO A 114 11.41 22.49 -20.60
CA PRO A 114 10.01 22.40 -20.99
C PRO A 114 9.70 21.34 -22.07
N ASP A 115 10.70 20.91 -22.83
CA ASP A 115 10.52 19.94 -23.91
C ASP A 115 10.69 18.47 -23.44
N HIS A 116 11.05 18.26 -22.17
CA HIS A 116 11.24 16.93 -21.63
C HIS A 116 9.92 16.28 -21.22
N VAL A 117 9.70 15.05 -21.68
CA VAL A 117 8.53 14.25 -21.27
C VAL A 117 8.82 13.59 -19.93
N ILE A 118 8.00 13.89 -18.93
CA ILE A 118 8.12 13.34 -17.58
C ILE A 118 7.28 12.06 -17.48
N GLU A 119 7.89 10.99 -16.96
CA GLU A 119 7.17 9.79 -16.54
C GLU A 119 6.63 10.01 -15.11
N VAL A 120 5.41 10.51 -15.04
CA VAL A 120 4.80 10.95 -13.77
C VAL A 120 4.71 9.83 -12.74
N THR A 121 4.40 8.60 -13.16
CA THR A 121 4.28 7.46 -12.25
C THR A 121 5.59 7.15 -11.55
N GLU A 122 6.70 7.21 -12.29
CA GLU A 122 8.03 6.97 -11.74
C GLU A 122 8.42 8.07 -10.75
N ASP A 123 8.25 9.34 -11.12
CA ASP A 123 8.62 10.47 -10.26
C ASP A 123 7.73 10.55 -9.02
N MET A 124 6.44 10.23 -9.10
CA MET A 124 5.56 10.14 -7.93
C MET A 124 5.94 8.96 -7.02
N THR A 125 6.42 7.86 -7.58
CA THR A 125 6.95 6.73 -6.79
C THR A 125 8.21 7.16 -6.03
N ARG A 126 9.12 7.88 -6.68
CA ARG A 126 10.32 8.48 -6.02
C ARG A 126 9.91 9.41 -4.89
N LEU A 127 8.99 10.34 -5.18
CA LEU A 127 8.48 11.31 -4.21
C LEU A 127 7.92 10.63 -2.96
N THR A 128 7.01 9.68 -3.14
CA THR A 128 6.36 9.01 -2.02
C THR A 128 7.31 8.12 -1.23
N LEU A 129 8.21 7.41 -1.89
CA LEU A 129 9.21 6.57 -1.23
C LEU A 129 10.19 7.42 -0.39
N ASP A 130 10.79 8.45 -0.99
CA ASP A 130 11.76 9.30 -0.31
C ASP A 130 11.11 10.05 0.86
N THR A 131 9.87 10.52 0.68
CA THR A 131 9.09 11.16 1.73
C THR A 131 8.86 10.21 2.92
N ILE A 132 8.35 9.00 2.65
CA ILE A 132 8.11 8.01 3.73
C ILE A 132 9.41 7.61 4.41
N ALA A 133 10.48 7.40 3.65
CA ALA A 133 11.77 7.03 4.20
C ALA A 133 12.36 8.13 5.10
N LEU A 134 12.28 9.38 4.67
CA LEU A 134 12.77 10.50 5.45
C LEU A 134 11.91 10.73 6.70
N CYS A 135 10.59 10.87 6.54
CA CYS A 135 9.69 11.20 7.65
C CYS A 135 9.56 10.09 8.71
N ALA A 136 9.58 8.81 8.30
CA ALA A 136 9.35 7.70 9.22
C ALA A 136 10.62 7.04 9.75
N PHE A 137 11.74 7.13 9.01
CA PHE A 137 12.98 6.40 9.30
C PHE A 137 14.23 7.27 9.33
N ASP A 138 14.10 8.58 9.08
CA ASP A 138 15.24 9.52 8.95
C ASP A 138 16.27 9.03 7.92
N TYR A 139 15.77 8.42 6.83
CA TYR A 139 16.60 7.84 5.79
C TYR A 139 16.36 8.50 4.44
N ARG A 140 17.45 8.95 3.79
CA ARG A 140 17.41 9.58 2.47
C ARG A 140 17.84 8.61 1.38
N PHE A 141 16.91 8.21 0.53
CA PHE A 141 17.23 7.45 -0.69
C PHE A 141 17.91 8.31 -1.76
N ASN A 142 17.65 9.61 -1.75
CA ASN A 142 18.12 10.57 -2.76
C ASN A 142 17.75 10.16 -4.19
N SER A 143 16.53 9.66 -4.38
CA SER A 143 16.07 9.07 -5.63
C SER A 143 16.06 10.07 -6.79
N PHE A 144 15.92 11.38 -6.52
CA PHE A 144 15.93 12.43 -7.54
C PHE A 144 17.35 12.80 -8.05
N TYR A 145 18.38 12.32 -7.38
CA TYR A 145 19.79 12.47 -7.82
C TYR A 145 20.33 11.25 -8.57
N GLN A 146 19.52 10.22 -8.74
CA GLN A 146 19.88 8.97 -9.42
C GLN A 146 19.08 8.82 -10.71
N GLU A 147 19.67 8.18 -11.74
CA GLU A 147 18.97 7.88 -12.98
C GLU A 147 17.93 6.78 -12.80
N GLY A 148 18.32 5.66 -12.17
CA GLY A 148 17.44 4.51 -11.89
C GLY A 148 16.75 4.59 -10.55
N MET A 149 15.74 3.74 -10.34
CA MET A 149 15.11 3.52 -9.04
C MET A 149 16.08 2.79 -8.10
N HIS A 150 16.00 3.12 -6.81
CA HIS A 150 16.81 2.42 -5.80
C HIS A 150 16.51 0.90 -5.82
N PRO A 151 17.51 0.01 -5.69
CA PRO A 151 17.32 -1.45 -5.76
C PRO A 151 16.27 -2.00 -4.78
N PHE A 152 16.10 -1.37 -3.63
CA PHE A 152 15.06 -1.69 -2.66
C PHE A 152 13.65 -1.62 -3.28
N VAL A 153 13.38 -0.63 -4.16
CA VAL A 153 12.07 -0.48 -4.81
C VAL A 153 11.77 -1.66 -5.72
N GLY A 154 12.76 -2.06 -6.54
CA GLY A 154 12.64 -3.24 -7.40
C GLY A 154 12.34 -4.49 -6.58
N ALA A 155 13.12 -4.75 -5.53
CA ALA A 155 12.92 -5.89 -4.65
C ALA A 155 11.54 -5.89 -3.96
N MET A 156 11.07 -4.72 -3.52
CA MET A 156 9.74 -4.57 -2.91
C MET A 156 8.62 -4.85 -3.92
N VAL A 157 8.73 -4.29 -5.13
CA VAL A 157 7.74 -4.52 -6.20
C VAL A 157 7.69 -5.99 -6.58
N ASP A 158 8.84 -6.65 -6.75
CA ASP A 158 8.92 -8.07 -7.08
C ASP A 158 8.32 -8.95 -5.98
N ALA A 159 8.60 -8.65 -4.72
CA ALA A 159 8.04 -9.36 -3.58
C ALA A 159 6.49 -9.22 -3.50
N LEU A 160 5.97 -8.01 -3.72
CA LEU A 160 4.52 -7.77 -3.76
C LEU A 160 3.85 -8.45 -4.96
N ALA A 161 4.48 -8.41 -6.13
CA ALA A 161 4.01 -9.07 -7.34
C ALA A 161 3.95 -10.59 -7.16
N GLU A 162 4.98 -11.18 -6.56
CA GLU A 162 5.03 -12.61 -6.25
C GLU A 162 3.95 -13.00 -5.22
N ALA A 163 3.76 -12.22 -4.15
CA ALA A 163 2.71 -12.45 -3.17
C ALA A 163 1.31 -12.47 -3.81
N GLY A 164 1.05 -11.54 -4.75
CA GLY A 164 -0.19 -11.49 -5.52
C GLY A 164 -0.33 -12.64 -6.53
N ALA A 165 0.78 -13.08 -7.13
CA ALA A 165 0.78 -14.19 -8.08
C ALA A 165 0.50 -15.53 -7.39
N ARG A 166 1.02 -15.75 -6.17
CA ARG A 166 0.77 -16.97 -5.37
C ARG A 166 -0.72 -17.19 -5.09
N GLU A 167 -1.48 -16.13 -4.89
CA GLU A 167 -2.92 -16.25 -4.68
C GLU A 167 -3.67 -16.84 -5.88
N ARG A 168 -3.15 -16.63 -7.08
CA ARG A 168 -3.75 -17.09 -8.35
C ARG A 168 -3.27 -18.48 -8.78
N ARG A 169 -2.21 -19.01 -8.14
CA ARG A 169 -1.69 -20.35 -8.44
C ARG A 169 -2.55 -21.42 -7.78
N PRO A 170 -2.88 -22.54 -8.45
CA PRO A 170 -3.49 -23.70 -7.80
C PRO A 170 -2.63 -24.19 -6.64
N GLU A 171 -3.22 -24.61 -5.52
CA GLU A 171 -2.51 -25.06 -4.31
C GLU A 171 -1.47 -26.15 -4.58
N ILE A 172 -1.68 -27.00 -5.60
CA ILE A 172 -0.77 -28.08 -6.00
C ILE A 172 0.55 -27.50 -6.57
N ALA A 173 0.48 -26.40 -7.32
CA ALA A 173 1.66 -25.78 -7.91
C ALA A 173 2.51 -25.02 -6.87
N SER A 174 1.90 -24.49 -5.82
CA SER A 174 2.59 -23.77 -4.76
C SER A 174 3.43 -24.68 -3.86
N LYS A 175 3.06 -25.97 -3.71
CA LYS A 175 3.78 -26.96 -2.89
C LYS A 175 4.98 -27.61 -3.60
N LEU A 176 5.06 -27.49 -4.93
CA LEU A 176 6.15 -28.06 -5.74
C LEU A 176 7.29 -27.08 -6.00
N MET A 177 7.16 -25.81 -5.61
CA MET A 177 8.15 -24.75 -5.85
C MET A 177 8.84 -24.25 -4.54
N LEU A 178 8.62 -24.94 -3.42
CA LEU A 178 9.35 -24.78 -2.16
C LEU A 178 10.37 -25.92 -2.03
#